data_46f36df09d36f28a30acfb75a4d9a9c6
#
_entry.id   46f36df09d36f28a30acfb75a4d9a9c6
#
_cell.length_a   1.000
_cell.length_b   1.000
_cell.length_c   1.000
_cell.angle_alpha   90.00
_cell.angle_beta   90.00
_cell.angle_gamma   90.00
#
_symmetry.space_group_name_H-M   'P 1'
#
loop_
_entity.id
_entity.type
_entity.pdbx_description
1 polymer ?
#
loop_
_entity_poly.entity_id
_entity_poly.type
_entity_poly.pdbx_seq_one_letter_code
_entity_poly.pdbx_strand_id
1 'polypeptide(L)'
;MSTRWIAALACLALLLPAEAQAQEAVADTTPGQVHGPGVIVPGAPFAMTVEATYLQAAGHIRIRTATGRIIARQDLEMGTGGPVEFEDLVLEGAEDLPLTVVGGRGNLIGTFETRVLPGWISLLPPLLAIVLALVFKEVVTSLFIGVWLGGFFVAGLNPITGTMRAIDTFITPVLVDYDHAAILVFSFLLGGMVGVISKSGGTRGIVEAVRPLATTPRRAQLATYLSGLAIFFDDYANTLIVGNTMRPITDRMKVSREKLAYIVDSTAAPVAAIVFVSTWVGFEISLIGDGLAAAASQSGTTPELAEALASANAFTLFIHSIPYLFYPLLALLMVGLIVFLQRDFGPMLKAERRASRGEGLYREGAVLMSEAGSEKMEPVEGAPLRWYNAVLPVLTVVFVVLFGL
;
A
#
# COMPACT_ATOMS: atom_id res chain seq x y z
N MET A 1 -13.97 -10.39 -21.90
CA MET A 1 -12.64 -9.75 -22.11
C MET A 1 -12.70 -9.03 -23.45
N SER A 2 -12.76 -7.72 -23.46
CA SER A 2 -12.97 -6.96 -24.68
C SER A 2 -11.66 -6.77 -25.43
N THR A 3 -11.73 -6.80 -26.77
CA THR A 3 -10.65 -6.59 -27.75
C THR A 3 -9.80 -5.32 -27.53
N ARG A 4 -10.19 -4.45 -26.63
CA ARG A 4 -9.45 -3.24 -26.21
C ARG A 4 -8.15 -3.54 -25.44
N TRP A 5 -8.07 -4.66 -24.73
CA TRP A 5 -6.88 -5.06 -23.94
C TRP A 5 -5.72 -5.52 -24.82
N ILE A 6 -6.02 -6.22 -25.90
CA ILE A 6 -5.00 -6.71 -26.84
C ILE A 6 -4.35 -5.52 -27.58
N ALA A 7 -5.13 -4.50 -27.93
CA ALA A 7 -4.61 -3.30 -28.57
C ALA A 7 -3.71 -2.46 -27.66
N ALA A 8 -4.01 -2.36 -26.36
CA ALA A 8 -3.17 -1.62 -25.41
C ALA A 8 -1.82 -2.31 -25.15
N LEU A 9 -1.80 -3.64 -25.06
CA LEU A 9 -0.58 -4.43 -24.95
C LEU A 9 0.27 -4.39 -26.24
N ALA A 10 -0.37 -4.39 -27.40
CA ALA A 10 0.32 -4.25 -28.69
C ALA A 10 0.94 -2.86 -28.87
N CYS A 11 0.28 -1.79 -28.42
CA CYS A 11 0.85 -0.44 -28.44
C CYS A 11 2.05 -0.28 -27.50
N LEU A 12 2.05 -0.95 -26.34
CA LEU A 12 3.19 -0.93 -25.41
C LEU A 12 4.40 -1.64 -25.99
N ALA A 13 4.19 -2.73 -26.75
CA ALA A 13 5.25 -3.48 -27.44
C ALA A 13 5.87 -2.71 -28.61
N LEU A 14 5.12 -1.80 -29.24
CA LEU A 14 5.58 -1.00 -30.38
C LEU A 14 6.36 0.26 -29.97
N LEU A 15 6.36 0.64 -28.69
CA LEU A 15 7.11 1.77 -28.17
C LEU A 15 8.54 1.43 -27.73
N LEU A 16 8.94 0.16 -27.84
CA LEU A 16 10.31 -0.25 -27.55
C LEU A 16 11.17 0.02 -28.81
N PRO A 17 12.28 0.76 -28.72
CA PRO A 17 13.20 0.93 -29.83
C PRO A 17 13.74 -0.45 -30.26
N ALA A 18 13.79 -0.69 -31.56
CA ALA A 18 14.23 -1.97 -32.17
C ALA A 18 15.65 -2.41 -31.74
N GLU A 19 16.46 -1.51 -31.23
CA GLU A 19 17.79 -1.78 -30.67
C GLU A 19 17.78 -2.53 -29.33
N ALA A 20 16.64 -2.55 -28.61
CA ALA A 20 16.50 -3.28 -27.33
C ALA A 20 16.38 -4.81 -27.56
N GLN A 21 16.18 -5.28 -28.77
CA GLN A 21 15.99 -6.72 -29.06
C GLN A 21 17.31 -7.48 -29.38
N ALA A 22 18.44 -6.78 -29.50
CA ALA A 22 19.69 -7.40 -30.00
C ALA A 22 20.82 -7.45 -28.96
N GLN A 23 20.61 -7.05 -27.71
CA GLN A 23 21.64 -7.22 -26.69
C GLN A 23 21.18 -8.28 -25.69
N GLU A 24 21.51 -9.54 -26.03
CA GLU A 24 21.62 -10.60 -25.03
C GLU A 24 22.35 -10.05 -23.83
N ALA A 25 21.80 -10.34 -22.61
CA ALA A 25 22.51 -10.07 -21.38
C ALA A 25 23.98 -10.46 -21.60
N VAL A 26 24.89 -9.49 -21.48
CA VAL A 26 26.32 -9.79 -21.49
C VAL A 26 26.50 -10.76 -20.35
N ALA A 27 26.57 -12.03 -20.71
CA ALA A 27 26.75 -13.10 -19.76
C ALA A 27 28.08 -12.86 -19.09
N ASP A 28 28.05 -12.87 -17.79
CA ASP A 28 29.11 -13.18 -16.88
C ASP A 28 30.25 -13.93 -17.58
N THR A 29 31.40 -13.30 -17.71
CA THR A 29 32.56 -13.91 -18.39
C THR A 29 33.17 -15.06 -17.57
N THR A 30 32.67 -15.32 -16.39
CA THR A 30 33.00 -16.47 -15.51
C THR A 30 31.70 -17.04 -14.91
N PRO A 31 31.00 -17.95 -15.62
CA PRO A 31 29.73 -18.49 -15.15
C PRO A 31 29.85 -19.13 -13.76
N GLY A 32 29.11 -18.63 -12.81
CA GLY A 32 28.90 -19.25 -11.50
C GLY A 32 29.70 -18.67 -10.32
N GLN A 33 30.51 -17.64 -10.49
CA GLN A 33 31.37 -17.12 -9.41
C GLN A 33 30.83 -15.84 -8.72
N VAL A 34 30.17 -14.98 -9.44
CA VAL A 34 29.66 -13.68 -8.94
C VAL A 34 28.24 -13.45 -9.43
N HIS A 35 27.31 -13.30 -8.52
CA HIS A 35 25.90 -13.05 -8.82
C HIS A 35 25.46 -11.71 -8.23
N GLY A 36 24.68 -10.97 -8.97
CA GLY A 36 24.13 -9.68 -8.56
C GLY A 36 22.86 -9.32 -9.32
N PRO A 37 22.28 -8.14 -9.08
CA PRO A 37 21.06 -7.71 -9.73
C PRO A 37 21.27 -7.47 -11.24
N GLY A 38 20.26 -7.78 -12.06
CA GLY A 38 20.27 -7.53 -13.50
C GLY A 38 20.27 -6.05 -13.89
N VAL A 39 20.02 -5.17 -12.92
CA VAL A 39 20.02 -3.70 -13.07
C VAL A 39 20.42 -3.06 -11.75
N ILE A 40 21.21 -2.01 -11.80
CA ILE A 40 21.56 -1.15 -10.65
C ILE A 40 21.05 0.27 -10.90
N VAL A 41 20.59 0.89 -9.83
CA VAL A 41 20.21 2.31 -9.80
C VAL A 41 21.28 3.07 -9.00
N PRO A 42 21.90 4.13 -9.54
CA PRO A 42 22.89 4.91 -8.82
C PRO A 42 22.34 5.46 -7.50
N GLY A 43 23.16 5.35 -6.45
CA GLY A 43 22.76 5.77 -5.11
C GLY A 43 21.83 4.83 -4.35
N ALA A 44 21.31 3.77 -4.98
CA ALA A 44 20.52 2.75 -4.30
C ALA A 44 21.42 1.58 -3.84
N PRO A 45 21.20 1.04 -2.61
CA PRO A 45 21.93 -0.14 -2.15
C PRO A 45 21.51 -1.39 -2.93
N PHE A 46 22.45 -2.30 -3.16
CA PHE A 46 22.22 -3.62 -3.76
C PHE A 46 23.08 -4.67 -3.11
N ALA A 47 22.64 -5.93 -3.20
CA ALA A 47 23.39 -7.08 -2.72
C ALA A 47 24.08 -7.81 -3.87
N MET A 48 25.23 -8.45 -3.58
CA MET A 48 25.98 -9.26 -4.49
C MET A 48 26.53 -10.49 -3.79
N THR A 49 26.41 -11.66 -4.43
CA THR A 49 26.85 -12.93 -3.88
C THR A 49 28.06 -13.44 -4.65
N VAL A 50 29.10 -13.87 -3.92
CA VAL A 50 30.32 -14.48 -4.51
C VAL A 50 30.39 -15.94 -4.08
N GLU A 51 30.49 -16.87 -5.03
CA GLU A 51 30.52 -18.31 -4.73
C GLU A 51 31.80 -18.73 -3.97
N ALA A 52 31.61 -19.49 -2.92
CA ALA A 52 32.67 -19.88 -1.97
C ALA A 52 33.70 -20.85 -2.49
N THR A 53 33.40 -21.62 -3.55
CA THR A 53 34.30 -22.71 -4.03
C THR A 53 35.70 -22.22 -4.40
N TYR A 54 35.88 -20.94 -4.68
CA TYR A 54 37.13 -20.30 -5.06
C TYR A 54 37.75 -19.45 -3.94
N LEU A 55 37.13 -19.35 -2.77
CA LEU A 55 37.49 -18.40 -1.70
C LEU A 55 38.42 -18.97 -0.66
N GLN A 56 38.59 -20.31 -0.58
CA GLN A 56 39.31 -21.01 0.48
C GLN A 56 40.79 -20.58 0.70
N ALA A 57 41.37 -19.82 -0.24
CA ALA A 57 42.74 -19.33 -0.17
C ALA A 57 42.88 -17.81 -0.14
N ALA A 58 41.78 -17.07 -0.09
CA ALA A 58 41.82 -15.63 -0.34
C ALA A 58 42.16 -14.77 0.90
N GLY A 59 41.87 -15.25 2.10
CA GLY A 59 42.05 -14.50 3.36
C GLY A 59 41.14 -13.31 3.53
N HIS A 60 40.91 -12.54 2.48
CA HIS A 60 39.93 -11.48 2.39
C HIS A 60 39.47 -11.26 0.94
N ILE A 61 38.29 -10.71 0.75
CA ILE A 61 37.75 -10.33 -0.55
C ILE A 61 37.56 -8.82 -0.59
N ARG A 62 37.82 -8.22 -1.71
CA ARG A 62 37.56 -6.80 -2.00
C ARG A 62 36.78 -6.67 -3.29
N ILE A 63 35.76 -5.83 -3.27
CA ILE A 63 35.02 -5.40 -4.47
C ILE A 63 35.55 -4.07 -4.89
N ARG A 64 36.04 -3.97 -6.13
CA ARG A 64 36.64 -2.78 -6.70
C ARG A 64 35.84 -2.34 -7.91
N THR A 65 35.57 -1.04 -8.02
CA THR A 65 34.98 -0.43 -9.21
C THR A 65 35.99 -0.36 -10.36
N ALA A 66 35.51 -0.12 -11.58
CA ALA A 66 36.35 0.17 -12.75
C ALA A 66 37.25 1.40 -12.53
N THR A 67 36.81 2.38 -11.75
CA THR A 67 37.57 3.56 -11.36
C THR A 67 38.65 3.24 -10.32
N GLY A 68 38.73 2.01 -9.82
CA GLY A 68 39.72 1.55 -8.82
C GLY A 68 39.32 1.77 -7.36
N ARG A 69 38.15 2.34 -7.08
CA ARG A 69 37.60 2.54 -5.75
C ARG A 69 37.19 1.18 -5.14
N ILE A 70 37.53 0.95 -3.86
CA ILE A 70 37.06 -0.23 -3.11
C ILE A 70 35.74 0.13 -2.46
N ILE A 71 34.67 -0.59 -2.81
CA ILE A 71 33.31 -0.34 -2.28
C ILE A 71 32.93 -1.33 -1.17
N ALA A 72 33.61 -2.49 -1.10
CA ALA A 72 33.42 -3.43 0.01
C ALA A 72 34.69 -4.23 0.26
N ARG A 73 34.87 -4.66 1.53
CA ARG A 73 35.90 -5.59 1.96
C ARG A 73 35.34 -6.48 3.05
N GLN A 74 35.59 -7.78 2.91
CA GLN A 74 35.22 -8.79 3.90
C GLN A 74 36.39 -9.73 4.17
N ASP A 75 36.75 -9.91 5.43
CA ASP A 75 37.74 -10.85 5.85
C ASP A 75 37.08 -12.24 6.01
N LEU A 76 37.72 -13.27 5.49
CA LEU A 76 37.20 -14.64 5.47
C LEU A 76 37.92 -15.47 6.55
N GLU A 77 37.16 -16.13 7.40
CA GLU A 77 37.69 -17.14 8.33
C GLU A 77 38.04 -18.43 7.58
N MET A 78 39.20 -19.02 7.87
CA MET A 78 39.62 -20.27 7.26
C MET A 78 38.65 -21.40 7.64
N GLY A 79 38.01 -22.00 6.65
CA GLY A 79 37.09 -23.14 6.83
C GLY A 79 35.60 -22.85 6.63
N THR A 80 35.19 -21.61 6.41
CA THR A 80 33.82 -21.29 6.01
C THR A 80 33.64 -21.57 4.54
N GLY A 81 33.06 -22.73 4.19
CA GLY A 81 32.60 -23.05 2.84
C GLY A 81 31.17 -22.63 2.68
N GLY A 82 30.92 -21.60 1.91
CA GLY A 82 29.57 -21.10 1.55
C GLY A 82 29.65 -19.84 0.69
N PRO A 83 28.58 -19.42 0.02
CA PRO A 83 28.55 -18.15 -0.70
C PRO A 83 28.78 -17.00 0.28
N VAL A 84 29.54 -16.00 -0.15
CA VAL A 84 29.75 -14.74 0.58
C VAL A 84 28.84 -13.70 0.01
N GLU A 85 27.98 -13.14 0.86
CA GLU A 85 27.03 -12.11 0.48
C GLU A 85 27.54 -10.75 0.94
N PHE A 86 27.53 -9.80 0.02
CA PHE A 86 27.82 -8.39 0.26
C PHE A 86 26.53 -7.61 0.11
N GLU A 87 26.09 -7.05 1.19
CA GLU A 87 24.90 -6.20 1.26
C GLU A 87 25.29 -4.73 1.20
N ASP A 88 24.32 -3.86 0.93
CA ASP A 88 24.46 -2.39 0.97
C ASP A 88 25.57 -1.81 0.05
N LEU A 89 25.87 -2.48 -1.05
CA LEU A 89 26.77 -1.93 -2.05
C LEU A 89 26.12 -0.75 -2.76
N VAL A 90 26.85 0.36 -2.91
CA VAL A 90 26.33 1.55 -3.60
C VAL A 90 27.30 1.99 -4.70
N LEU A 91 26.76 2.18 -5.91
CA LEU A 91 27.47 2.80 -7.02
C LEU A 91 27.03 4.24 -7.24
N GLU A 92 27.95 5.08 -7.69
CA GLU A 92 27.67 6.48 -8.01
C GLU A 92 27.19 6.66 -9.45
N GLY A 93 27.65 5.79 -10.34
CA GLY A 93 27.28 5.86 -11.76
C GLY A 93 27.71 4.65 -12.57
N ALA A 94 27.45 4.70 -13.87
CA ALA A 94 27.81 3.64 -14.81
C ALA A 94 29.33 3.50 -15.00
N GLU A 95 30.10 4.57 -14.71
CA GLU A 95 31.56 4.58 -14.77
C GLU A 95 32.22 3.69 -13.71
N ASP A 96 31.50 3.29 -12.68
CA ASP A 96 31.96 2.35 -11.66
C ASP A 96 31.97 0.89 -12.14
N LEU A 97 31.29 0.57 -13.24
CA LEU A 97 31.24 -0.76 -13.82
C LEU A 97 32.35 -0.99 -14.87
N PRO A 98 32.85 -2.22 -15.03
CA PRO A 98 32.53 -3.44 -14.29
C PRO A 98 33.08 -3.47 -12.87
N LEU A 99 32.38 -4.18 -11.97
CA LEU A 99 32.94 -4.47 -10.65
C LEU A 99 33.88 -5.66 -10.73
N THR A 100 35.03 -5.54 -10.08
CA THR A 100 36.01 -6.63 -9.98
C THR A 100 36.09 -7.14 -8.56
N VAL A 101 35.94 -8.47 -8.40
CA VAL A 101 36.10 -9.14 -7.12
C VAL A 101 37.53 -9.68 -7.04
N VAL A 102 38.29 -9.20 -6.05
CA VAL A 102 39.72 -9.50 -5.90
C VAL A 102 39.98 -10.11 -4.54
N GLY A 103 40.66 -11.24 -4.52
CA GLY A 103 41.08 -11.90 -3.28
C GLY A 103 42.29 -11.23 -2.63
N GLY A 104 42.64 -11.66 -1.39
CA GLY A 104 43.70 -11.09 -0.58
C GLY A 104 45.09 -11.12 -1.20
N ARG A 105 45.36 -12.08 -2.09
CA ARG A 105 46.64 -12.19 -2.83
C ARG A 105 46.63 -11.37 -4.14
N GLY A 106 45.62 -10.58 -4.39
CA GLY A 106 45.48 -9.80 -5.62
C GLY A 106 44.97 -10.57 -6.84
N ASN A 107 44.58 -11.84 -6.66
CA ASN A 107 44.01 -12.65 -7.73
C ASN A 107 42.57 -12.23 -8.03
N LEU A 108 42.25 -12.11 -9.32
CA LEU A 108 40.88 -11.85 -9.78
C LEU A 108 40.04 -13.11 -9.52
N ILE A 109 38.92 -12.95 -8.79
CA ILE A 109 37.96 -14.01 -8.50
C ILE A 109 36.86 -13.99 -9.57
N GLY A 110 36.37 -12.81 -9.91
CA GLY A 110 35.35 -12.63 -10.95
C GLY A 110 35.11 -11.17 -11.25
N THR A 111 34.34 -10.95 -12.32
CA THR A 111 33.87 -9.61 -12.72
C THR A 111 32.36 -9.64 -12.79
N PHE A 112 31.75 -8.54 -12.40
CA PHE A 112 30.31 -8.36 -12.46
C PHE A 112 29.99 -7.15 -13.35
N GLU A 113 29.19 -7.42 -14.38
CA GLU A 113 28.67 -6.42 -15.30
C GLU A 113 27.14 -6.42 -15.24
N THR A 114 26.54 -5.25 -15.21
CA THR A 114 25.11 -5.08 -15.19
C THR A 114 24.72 -3.74 -15.82
N ARG A 115 23.44 -3.55 -16.04
CA ARG A 115 22.92 -2.27 -16.56
C ARG A 115 22.69 -1.28 -15.44
N VAL A 116 23.05 -0.02 -15.72
CA VAL A 116 22.72 1.09 -14.83
C VAL A 116 21.53 1.85 -15.41
N LEU A 117 20.46 1.97 -14.64
CA LEU A 117 19.28 2.75 -15.01
C LEU A 117 19.20 4.02 -14.17
N PRO A 118 18.79 5.17 -14.77
CA PRO A 118 18.59 6.40 -14.01
C PRO A 118 17.56 6.23 -12.90
N GLY A 119 17.80 6.82 -11.72
CA GLY A 119 16.94 6.66 -10.54
C GLY A 119 15.47 7.03 -10.74
N TRP A 120 15.19 8.00 -11.63
CA TRP A 120 13.80 8.40 -11.93
C TRP A 120 12.96 7.28 -12.57
N ILE A 121 13.58 6.25 -13.16
CA ILE A 121 12.87 5.08 -13.73
C ILE A 121 12.10 4.31 -12.64
N SER A 122 12.59 4.33 -11.40
CA SER A 122 11.90 3.70 -10.27
C SER A 122 10.50 4.30 -10.00
N LEU A 123 10.24 5.52 -10.47
CA LEU A 123 8.93 6.16 -10.36
C LEU A 123 7.92 5.65 -11.40
N LEU A 124 8.38 5.06 -12.52
CA LEU A 124 7.49 4.62 -13.60
C LEU A 124 6.51 3.51 -13.17
N PRO A 125 6.93 2.44 -12.46
CA PRO A 125 6.02 1.38 -12.04
C PRO A 125 4.82 1.91 -11.22
N PRO A 126 5.00 2.67 -10.13
CA PRO A 126 3.87 3.18 -9.34
C PRO A 126 3.05 4.22 -10.11
N LEU A 127 3.68 5.12 -10.87
CA LEU A 127 2.95 6.09 -11.68
C LEU A 127 2.10 5.43 -12.75
N LEU A 128 2.64 4.42 -13.44
CA LEU A 128 1.88 3.67 -14.45
C LEU A 128 0.69 2.95 -13.80
N ALA A 129 0.88 2.29 -12.67
CA ALA A 129 -0.21 1.64 -11.94
C ALA A 129 -1.35 2.62 -11.61
N ILE A 130 -1.01 3.82 -11.10
CA ILE A 130 -1.98 4.86 -10.76
C ILE A 130 -2.72 5.35 -12.01
N VAL A 131 -1.98 5.69 -13.07
CA VAL A 131 -2.58 6.19 -14.32
C VAL A 131 -3.51 5.14 -14.95
N LEU A 132 -3.09 3.88 -15.00
CA LEU A 132 -3.91 2.80 -15.53
C LEU A 132 -5.15 2.57 -14.68
N ALA A 133 -5.04 2.61 -13.35
CA ALA A 133 -6.17 2.47 -12.44
C ALA A 133 -7.21 3.58 -12.65
N LEU A 134 -6.78 4.82 -12.86
CA LEU A 134 -7.67 5.95 -13.13
C LEU A 134 -8.33 5.86 -14.52
N VAL A 135 -7.58 5.46 -15.55
CA VAL A 135 -8.06 5.37 -16.94
C VAL A 135 -9.00 4.19 -17.14
N PHE A 136 -8.60 3.01 -16.66
CA PHE A 136 -9.36 1.78 -16.87
C PHE A 136 -10.37 1.49 -15.75
N LYS A 137 -10.28 2.22 -14.63
CA LYS A 137 -11.11 2.00 -13.41
C LYS A 137 -11.01 0.56 -12.90
N GLU A 138 -9.86 -0.05 -13.09
CA GLU A 138 -9.53 -1.41 -12.72
C GLU A 138 -8.22 -1.43 -11.92
N VAL A 139 -8.31 -1.76 -10.63
CA VAL A 139 -7.17 -1.62 -9.70
C VAL A 139 -6.23 -2.81 -9.79
N VAL A 140 -6.76 -4.03 -9.74
CA VAL A 140 -5.94 -5.26 -9.64
C VAL A 140 -5.01 -5.42 -10.84
N THR A 141 -5.57 -5.32 -12.06
CA THR A 141 -4.79 -5.43 -13.29
C THR A 141 -3.77 -4.30 -13.41
N SER A 142 -4.14 -3.08 -12.98
CA SER A 142 -3.24 -1.92 -13.03
C SER A 142 -2.06 -2.06 -12.08
N LEU A 143 -2.29 -2.55 -10.86
CA LEU A 143 -1.23 -2.86 -9.89
C LEU A 143 -0.33 -3.98 -10.40
N PHE A 144 -0.91 -5.05 -10.98
CA PHE A 144 -0.11 -6.13 -11.57
C PHE A 144 0.81 -5.63 -12.68
N ILE A 145 0.32 -4.75 -13.57
CA ILE A 145 1.15 -4.14 -14.63
C ILE A 145 2.26 -3.28 -14.02
N GLY A 146 2.01 -2.56 -12.94
CA GLY A 146 3.04 -1.82 -12.21
C GLY A 146 4.13 -2.73 -11.66
N VAL A 147 3.77 -3.80 -10.96
CA VAL A 147 4.71 -4.81 -10.43
C VAL A 147 5.47 -5.48 -11.58
N TRP A 148 4.76 -5.84 -12.66
CA TRP A 148 5.39 -6.43 -13.85
C TRP A 148 6.41 -5.48 -14.47
N LEU A 149 6.13 -4.19 -14.58
CA LEU A 149 7.08 -3.20 -15.11
C LEU A 149 8.32 -3.09 -14.22
N GLY A 150 8.16 -3.14 -12.90
CA GLY A 150 9.28 -3.24 -11.96
C GLY A 150 10.13 -4.49 -12.21
N GLY A 151 9.48 -5.65 -12.31
CA GLY A 151 10.12 -6.92 -12.66
C GLY A 151 10.84 -6.90 -14.01
N PHE A 152 10.24 -6.25 -15.00
CA PHE A 152 10.84 -6.06 -16.33
C PHE A 152 12.14 -5.25 -16.27
N PHE A 153 12.18 -4.16 -15.48
CA PHE A 153 13.40 -3.39 -15.29
C PHE A 153 14.48 -4.19 -14.56
N VAL A 154 14.12 -4.83 -13.44
CA VAL A 154 15.07 -5.66 -12.67
C VAL A 154 15.59 -6.85 -13.46
N ALA A 155 14.78 -7.40 -14.37
CA ALA A 155 15.18 -8.49 -15.29
C ALA A 155 16.01 -8.02 -16.51
N GLY A 156 16.59 -6.82 -16.47
CA GLY A 156 17.40 -6.28 -17.56
C GLY A 156 16.62 -6.01 -18.85
N LEU A 157 15.36 -5.60 -18.74
CA LEU A 157 14.43 -5.31 -19.83
C LEU A 157 13.99 -6.56 -20.64
N ASN A 158 14.00 -7.72 -20.04
CA ASN A 158 13.49 -8.94 -20.63
C ASN A 158 12.04 -9.19 -20.20
N PRO A 159 11.04 -9.18 -21.12
CA PRO A 159 9.63 -9.29 -20.73
C PRO A 159 9.26 -10.68 -20.18
N ILE A 160 9.89 -11.75 -20.64
CA ILE A 160 9.61 -13.12 -20.19
C ILE A 160 10.15 -13.29 -18.76
N THR A 161 11.43 -12.99 -18.56
CA THR A 161 12.07 -13.04 -17.24
C THR A 161 11.42 -12.04 -16.28
N GLY A 162 11.02 -10.85 -16.76
CA GLY A 162 10.26 -9.87 -15.97
C GLY A 162 8.92 -10.39 -15.47
N THR A 163 8.20 -11.16 -16.31
CA THR A 163 6.95 -11.81 -15.90
C THR A 163 7.18 -12.89 -14.83
N MET A 164 8.22 -13.71 -15.02
CA MET A 164 8.58 -14.73 -14.02
C MET A 164 8.96 -14.06 -12.70
N ARG A 165 9.81 -13.03 -12.72
CA ARG A 165 10.19 -12.28 -11.51
C ARG A 165 9.03 -11.53 -10.85
N ALA A 166 8.07 -11.04 -11.62
CA ALA A 166 6.86 -10.45 -11.03
C ALA A 166 6.11 -11.46 -10.15
N ILE A 167 6.12 -12.73 -10.54
CA ILE A 167 5.41 -13.79 -9.81
C ILE A 167 6.28 -14.37 -8.70
N ASP A 168 7.49 -14.84 -9.03
CA ASP A 168 8.34 -15.60 -8.10
C ASP A 168 9.07 -14.72 -7.08
N THR A 169 9.52 -13.54 -7.48
CA THR A 169 10.35 -12.65 -6.65
C THR A 169 9.51 -11.63 -5.88
N PHE A 170 8.41 -11.12 -6.47
CA PHE A 170 7.64 -10.06 -5.82
C PHE A 170 6.31 -10.53 -5.23
N ILE A 171 5.54 -11.38 -5.93
CA ILE A 171 4.21 -11.81 -5.45
C ILE A 171 4.32 -13.00 -4.50
N THR A 172 5.05 -14.03 -4.89
CA THR A 172 5.11 -15.29 -4.10
C THR A 172 5.69 -15.09 -2.71
N PRO A 173 6.82 -14.38 -2.49
CA PRO A 173 7.37 -14.18 -1.15
C PRO A 173 6.39 -13.46 -0.22
N VAL A 174 5.68 -12.44 -0.72
CA VAL A 174 4.65 -11.73 0.06
C VAL A 174 3.52 -12.65 0.51
N LEU A 175 3.11 -13.62 -0.32
CA LEU A 175 2.06 -14.58 0.04
C LEU A 175 2.51 -15.65 1.03
N VAL A 176 3.81 -15.98 1.04
CA VAL A 176 4.39 -17.01 1.92
C VAL A 176 4.85 -16.42 3.25
N ASP A 177 5.10 -15.11 3.28
CA ASP A 177 5.46 -14.41 4.51
C ASP A 177 4.35 -14.52 5.56
N TYR A 178 4.73 -14.87 6.80
CA TYR A 178 3.76 -15.12 7.88
C TYR A 178 2.94 -13.88 8.21
N ASP A 179 3.57 -12.71 8.29
CA ASP A 179 2.88 -11.48 8.70
C ASP A 179 1.92 -11.02 7.62
N HIS A 180 2.33 -11.05 6.35
CA HIS A 180 1.46 -10.77 5.22
C HIS A 180 0.30 -11.77 5.09
N ALA A 181 0.58 -13.06 5.29
CA ALA A 181 -0.47 -14.09 5.30
C ALA A 181 -1.46 -13.88 6.46
N ALA A 182 -0.98 -13.54 7.64
CA ALA A 182 -1.81 -13.22 8.81
C ALA A 182 -2.72 -12.01 8.54
N ILE A 183 -2.19 -10.96 7.88
CA ILE A 183 -2.99 -9.78 7.48
C ILE A 183 -4.07 -10.16 6.48
N LEU A 184 -3.77 -10.99 5.48
CA LEU A 184 -4.77 -11.46 4.52
C LEU A 184 -5.88 -12.23 5.23
N VAL A 185 -5.55 -13.17 6.10
CA VAL A 185 -6.53 -13.95 6.89
C VAL A 185 -7.36 -13.01 7.78
N PHE A 186 -6.73 -12.10 8.51
CA PHE A 186 -7.41 -11.10 9.33
C PHE A 186 -8.39 -10.26 8.50
N SER A 187 -7.93 -9.74 7.35
CA SER A 187 -8.76 -8.90 6.47
C SER A 187 -9.96 -9.67 5.91
N PHE A 188 -9.78 -10.94 5.51
CA PHE A 188 -10.90 -11.79 5.08
C PHE A 188 -11.89 -12.08 6.20
N LEU A 189 -11.41 -12.38 7.41
CA LEU A 189 -12.28 -12.65 8.56
C LEU A 189 -13.04 -11.38 8.98
N LEU A 190 -12.35 -10.24 9.03
CA LEU A 190 -12.98 -8.96 9.36
C LEU A 190 -14.00 -8.57 8.28
N GLY A 191 -13.64 -8.66 7.00
CA GLY A 191 -14.57 -8.43 5.89
C GLY A 191 -15.75 -9.36 5.90
N GLY A 192 -15.55 -10.65 6.20
CA GLY A 192 -16.61 -11.62 6.42
C GLY A 192 -17.54 -11.25 7.57
N MET A 193 -16.99 -10.84 8.71
CA MET A 193 -17.73 -10.31 9.85
C MET A 193 -18.60 -9.11 9.45
N VAL A 194 -18.01 -8.13 8.77
CA VAL A 194 -18.71 -6.94 8.26
C VAL A 194 -19.84 -7.33 7.31
N GLY A 195 -19.59 -8.30 6.42
CA GLY A 195 -20.62 -8.86 5.52
C GLY A 195 -21.80 -9.46 6.29
N VAL A 196 -21.55 -10.26 7.33
CA VAL A 196 -22.57 -10.84 8.20
C VAL A 196 -23.34 -9.75 8.96
N ILE A 197 -22.63 -8.79 9.54
CA ILE A 197 -23.23 -7.65 10.25
C ILE A 197 -24.17 -6.86 9.31
N SER A 198 -23.73 -6.62 8.07
CA SER A 198 -24.53 -5.88 7.08
C SER A 198 -25.76 -6.68 6.66
N LYS A 199 -25.60 -7.96 6.33
CA LYS A 199 -26.70 -8.86 5.93
C LYS A 199 -27.72 -9.11 7.05
N SER A 200 -27.28 -9.11 8.33
CA SER A 200 -28.17 -9.21 9.50
C SER A 200 -28.90 -7.91 9.85
N GLY A 201 -28.68 -6.82 9.10
CA GLY A 201 -29.29 -5.52 9.33
C GLY A 201 -28.62 -4.70 10.45
N GLY A 202 -27.47 -5.14 10.98
CA GLY A 202 -26.78 -4.47 12.07
C GLY A 202 -26.31 -3.06 11.73
N THR A 203 -25.60 -2.90 10.63
CA THR A 203 -25.09 -1.59 10.18
C THR A 203 -26.22 -0.61 9.86
N ARG A 204 -27.24 -1.07 9.14
CA ARG A 204 -28.44 -0.25 8.88
C ARG A 204 -29.20 0.06 10.15
N GLY A 205 -29.20 -0.85 11.12
CA GLY A 205 -29.77 -0.66 12.46
C GLY A 205 -29.11 0.48 13.24
N ILE A 206 -27.80 0.68 13.12
CA ILE A 206 -27.10 1.86 13.71
C ILE A 206 -27.66 3.15 13.12
N VAL A 207 -27.77 3.23 11.79
CA VAL A 207 -28.26 4.45 11.12
C VAL A 207 -29.73 4.71 11.44
N GLU A 208 -30.57 3.68 11.50
CA GLU A 208 -31.99 3.82 11.87
C GLU A 208 -32.15 4.25 13.33
N ALA A 209 -31.25 3.86 14.26
CA ALA A 209 -31.26 4.33 15.63
C ALA A 209 -30.94 5.83 15.75
N VAL A 210 -30.12 6.37 14.86
CA VAL A 210 -29.74 7.80 14.83
C VAL A 210 -30.74 8.65 14.00
N ARG A 211 -31.48 8.04 13.08
CA ARG A 211 -32.45 8.71 12.18
C ARG A 211 -33.45 9.63 12.88
N PRO A 212 -34.08 9.29 14.04
CA PRO A 212 -35.02 10.17 14.69
C PRO A 212 -34.44 11.53 15.11
N LEU A 213 -33.11 11.62 15.23
CA LEU A 213 -32.41 12.86 15.56
C LEU A 213 -32.35 13.82 14.36
N ALA A 214 -32.56 13.37 13.13
CA ALA A 214 -32.38 14.09 11.87
C ALA A 214 -33.62 14.94 11.48
N THR A 215 -34.04 15.85 12.35
CA THR A 215 -35.26 16.66 12.18
C THR A 215 -35.02 18.04 11.53
N THR A 216 -33.79 18.49 11.42
CA THR A 216 -33.37 19.74 10.79
C THR A 216 -32.13 19.52 9.96
N PRO A 217 -31.77 20.42 9.00
CA PRO A 217 -30.55 20.28 8.20
C PRO A 217 -29.28 20.04 9.05
N ARG A 218 -29.13 20.82 10.13
CA ARG A 218 -28.00 20.66 11.07
C ARG A 218 -28.02 19.31 11.76
N ARG A 219 -29.18 18.88 12.24
CA ARG A 219 -29.33 17.58 12.91
C ARG A 219 -29.17 16.40 11.95
N ALA A 220 -29.58 16.55 10.71
CA ALA A 220 -29.36 15.54 9.67
C ALA A 220 -27.86 15.36 9.36
N GLN A 221 -27.11 16.47 9.24
CA GLN A 221 -25.66 16.43 9.09
C GLN A 221 -24.98 15.83 10.33
N LEU A 222 -25.41 16.20 11.52
CA LEU A 222 -24.90 15.63 12.77
C LEU A 222 -25.21 14.13 12.88
N ALA A 223 -26.42 13.71 12.53
CA ALA A 223 -26.79 12.28 12.48
C ALA A 223 -25.92 11.51 11.49
N THR A 224 -25.61 12.08 10.31
CA THR A 224 -24.69 11.51 9.34
C THR A 224 -23.28 11.37 9.93
N TYR A 225 -22.78 12.42 10.54
CA TYR A 225 -21.46 12.44 11.18
C TYR A 225 -21.34 11.37 12.29
N LEU A 226 -22.31 11.30 13.19
CA LEU A 226 -22.34 10.29 14.26
C LEU A 226 -22.49 8.86 13.73
N SER A 227 -23.28 8.66 12.67
CA SER A 227 -23.38 7.35 12.02
C SER A 227 -22.05 6.93 11.39
N GLY A 228 -21.33 7.88 10.78
CA GLY A 228 -20.01 7.64 10.22
C GLY A 228 -19.00 7.27 11.31
N LEU A 229 -18.99 7.97 12.42
CA LEU A 229 -18.12 7.61 13.57
C LEU A 229 -18.47 6.24 14.17
N ALA A 230 -19.75 5.85 14.16
CA ALA A 230 -20.19 4.57 14.73
C ALA A 230 -19.86 3.36 13.83
N ILE A 231 -19.69 3.56 12.53
CA ILE A 231 -19.28 2.52 11.56
C ILE A 231 -17.79 2.71 11.25
N PHE A 232 -16.94 2.58 12.24
CA PHE A 232 -15.50 2.87 12.18
C PHE A 232 -14.65 1.71 11.65
N PHE A 233 -15.16 0.49 11.68
CA PHE A 233 -14.40 -0.72 11.46
C PHE A 233 -14.08 -1.01 9.98
N ASP A 234 -14.82 -0.37 9.05
CA ASP A 234 -14.62 -0.52 7.62
C ASP A 234 -15.10 0.73 6.86
N ASP A 235 -14.23 1.31 6.05
CA ASP A 235 -14.50 2.55 5.32
C ASP A 235 -15.47 2.36 4.14
N TYR A 236 -15.43 1.20 3.48
CA TYR A 236 -16.39 0.87 2.41
C TYR A 236 -17.80 0.67 2.96
N ALA A 237 -17.93 -0.10 4.05
CA ALA A 237 -19.21 -0.26 4.72
C ALA A 237 -19.76 1.09 5.21
N ASN A 238 -18.91 1.93 5.79
CA ASN A 238 -19.28 3.30 6.18
C ASN A 238 -19.82 4.07 4.98
N THR A 239 -19.05 4.20 3.92
CA THR A 239 -19.42 4.99 2.74
C THR A 239 -20.71 4.51 2.10
N LEU A 240 -20.86 3.20 1.88
CA LEU A 240 -22.04 2.64 1.23
C LEU A 240 -23.29 2.72 2.11
N ILE A 241 -23.17 2.37 3.38
CA ILE A 241 -24.35 2.26 4.27
C ILE A 241 -24.80 3.63 4.74
N VAL A 242 -23.89 4.45 5.29
CA VAL A 242 -24.23 5.79 5.77
C VAL A 242 -24.64 6.67 4.60
N GLY A 243 -23.88 6.65 3.49
CA GLY A 243 -24.16 7.41 2.29
C GLY A 243 -25.56 7.13 1.75
N ASN A 244 -25.90 5.85 1.52
CA ASN A 244 -27.19 5.49 0.94
C ASN A 244 -28.35 5.66 1.92
N THR A 245 -28.19 5.36 3.20
CA THR A 245 -29.28 5.45 4.19
C THR A 245 -29.57 6.90 4.58
N MET A 246 -28.54 7.75 4.70
CA MET A 246 -28.72 9.16 5.06
C MET A 246 -29.13 10.04 3.87
N ARG A 247 -28.89 9.60 2.63
CA ARG A 247 -29.22 10.33 1.40
C ARG A 247 -30.68 10.79 1.33
N PRO A 248 -31.71 9.93 1.47
CA PRO A 248 -33.10 10.39 1.42
C PRO A 248 -33.45 11.37 2.54
N ILE A 249 -32.78 11.27 3.70
CA ILE A 249 -32.99 12.17 4.83
C ILE A 249 -32.38 13.54 4.57
N THR A 250 -31.12 13.56 4.11
CA THR A 250 -30.38 14.79 3.77
C THR A 250 -31.03 15.50 2.56
N ASP A 251 -31.49 14.75 1.56
CA ASP A 251 -32.23 15.29 0.40
C ASP A 251 -33.51 15.99 0.86
N ARG A 252 -34.29 15.37 1.75
CA ARG A 252 -35.52 15.98 2.34
C ARG A 252 -35.21 17.23 3.15
N MET A 253 -34.06 17.28 3.82
CA MET A 253 -33.62 18.42 4.62
C MET A 253 -32.90 19.49 3.77
N LYS A 254 -32.86 19.35 2.44
CA LYS A 254 -32.20 20.28 1.50
C LYS A 254 -30.70 20.48 1.80
N VAL A 255 -30.01 19.44 2.25
CA VAL A 255 -28.55 19.38 2.35
C VAL A 255 -28.03 18.91 1.00
N SER A 256 -26.99 19.55 0.48
CA SER A 256 -26.41 19.17 -0.80
C SER A 256 -25.79 17.76 -0.75
N ARG A 257 -25.81 17.04 -1.87
CA ARG A 257 -25.18 15.72 -1.96
C ARG A 257 -23.65 15.79 -1.88
N GLU A 258 -23.08 16.91 -2.31
CA GLU A 258 -21.65 17.20 -2.11
C GLU A 258 -21.30 17.28 -0.61
N LYS A 259 -22.18 17.89 0.19
CA LYS A 259 -22.00 17.96 1.65
C LYS A 259 -22.17 16.60 2.30
N LEU A 260 -23.19 15.84 1.89
CA LEU A 260 -23.34 14.44 2.36
C LEU A 260 -22.10 13.63 2.04
N ALA A 261 -21.61 13.66 0.80
CA ALA A 261 -20.40 12.94 0.38
C ALA A 261 -19.18 13.36 1.23
N TYR A 262 -19.00 14.66 1.47
CA TYR A 262 -17.91 15.17 2.29
C TYR A 262 -17.95 14.65 3.74
N ILE A 263 -19.14 14.65 4.38
CA ILE A 263 -19.29 14.17 5.76
C ILE A 263 -18.98 12.66 5.82
N VAL A 264 -19.52 11.89 4.87
CA VAL A 264 -19.33 10.44 4.81
C VAL A 264 -17.87 10.08 4.56
N ASP A 265 -17.24 10.70 3.56
CA ASP A 265 -15.84 10.45 3.21
C ASP A 265 -14.90 10.83 4.37
N SER A 266 -15.11 11.99 4.98
CA SER A 266 -14.30 12.46 6.13
C SER A 266 -14.51 11.66 7.41
N THR A 267 -15.53 10.79 7.50
CA THR A 267 -15.77 9.88 8.63
C THR A 267 -15.53 8.40 8.26
N ALA A 268 -15.12 8.11 7.04
CA ALA A 268 -14.78 6.76 6.59
C ALA A 268 -13.28 6.48 6.83
N ALA A 269 -12.42 6.78 5.86
CA ALA A 269 -10.99 6.53 5.95
C ALA A 269 -10.30 7.21 7.16
N PRO A 270 -10.57 8.49 7.50
CA PRO A 270 -9.95 9.10 8.67
C PRO A 270 -10.27 8.41 10.00
N VAL A 271 -11.47 7.85 10.15
CA VAL A 271 -11.81 7.09 11.36
C VAL A 271 -11.10 5.74 11.34
N ALA A 272 -11.13 5.02 10.20
CA ALA A 272 -10.49 3.72 10.07
C ALA A 272 -8.98 3.76 10.34
N ALA A 273 -8.30 4.88 10.05
CA ALA A 273 -6.87 5.07 10.26
C ALA A 273 -6.46 5.35 11.72
N ILE A 274 -7.39 5.76 12.61
CA ILE A 274 -7.05 6.12 14.00
C ILE A 274 -7.61 5.15 15.05
N VAL A 275 -8.47 4.22 14.62
CA VAL A 275 -9.02 3.20 15.53
C VAL A 275 -8.10 1.99 15.54
N PHE A 276 -8.03 1.29 16.65
CA PHE A 276 -7.16 0.13 16.85
C PHE A 276 -7.77 -1.21 16.38
N VAL A 277 -8.95 -1.18 15.78
CA VAL A 277 -9.60 -2.34 15.12
C VAL A 277 -10.29 -1.87 13.86
N SER A 278 -9.64 -2.03 12.73
CA SER A 278 -10.20 -1.74 11.40
C SER A 278 -9.53 -2.63 10.36
N THR A 279 -10.05 -2.61 9.13
CA THR A 279 -9.41 -3.29 7.99
C THR A 279 -8.02 -2.73 7.65
N TRP A 280 -7.68 -1.53 8.11
CA TRP A 280 -6.43 -0.82 7.83
C TRP A 280 -5.31 -1.12 8.82
N VAL A 281 -5.66 -1.27 10.10
CA VAL A 281 -4.68 -1.38 11.20
C VAL A 281 -3.74 -2.57 11.04
N GLY A 282 -4.24 -3.73 10.57
CA GLY A 282 -3.39 -4.88 10.33
C GLY A 282 -2.26 -4.57 9.35
N PHE A 283 -2.57 -3.88 8.26
CA PHE A 283 -1.58 -3.47 7.26
C PHE A 283 -0.62 -2.39 7.79
N GLU A 284 -1.12 -1.40 8.52
CA GLU A 284 -0.29 -0.35 9.12
C GLU A 284 0.73 -0.91 10.13
N ILE A 285 0.31 -1.86 10.97
CA ILE A 285 1.19 -2.54 11.93
C ILE A 285 2.28 -3.34 11.22
N SER A 286 1.95 -4.04 10.14
CA SER A 286 2.95 -4.76 9.33
C SER A 286 3.99 -3.80 8.76
N LEU A 287 3.57 -2.69 8.13
CA LEU A 287 4.51 -1.69 7.60
C LEU A 287 5.42 -1.10 8.68
N ILE A 288 4.90 -0.90 9.90
CA ILE A 288 5.71 -0.46 11.04
C ILE A 288 6.72 -1.54 11.40
N GLY A 289 6.31 -2.82 11.43
CA GLY A 289 7.18 -3.96 11.70
C GLY A 289 8.31 -4.07 10.68
N ASP A 290 7.99 -4.01 9.39
CA ASP A 290 8.96 -4.01 8.30
C ASP A 290 9.94 -2.82 8.40
N GLY A 291 9.43 -1.65 8.74
CA GLY A 291 10.24 -0.44 8.96
C GLY A 291 11.20 -0.59 10.14
N LEU A 292 10.77 -1.22 11.24
CA LEU A 292 11.62 -1.52 12.39
C LEU A 292 12.73 -2.53 12.04
N ALA A 293 12.39 -3.60 11.33
CA ALA A 293 13.34 -4.60 10.87
C ALA A 293 14.38 -4.00 9.92
N ALA A 294 13.94 -3.19 8.97
CA ALA A 294 14.83 -2.48 8.06
C ALA A 294 15.75 -1.50 8.79
N ALA A 295 15.23 -0.75 9.77
CA ALA A 295 16.05 0.17 10.57
C ALA A 295 17.06 -0.57 11.47
N ALA A 296 16.71 -1.73 11.99
CA ALA A 296 17.59 -2.56 12.81
C ALA A 296 18.77 -3.13 11.99
N SER A 297 18.55 -3.44 10.71
CA SER A 297 19.56 -3.99 9.80
C SER A 297 20.38 -2.93 9.07
N GLN A 298 20.06 -1.65 9.21
CA GLN A 298 20.75 -0.58 8.50
C GLN A 298 22.21 -0.42 8.92
N SER A 299 23.13 -0.26 7.95
CA SER A 299 24.53 0.00 8.19
C SER A 299 24.73 1.28 9.02
N GLY A 300 25.45 1.16 10.15
CA GLY A 300 25.66 2.23 11.12
C GLY A 300 24.73 2.21 12.34
N THR A 301 23.76 1.31 12.41
CA THR A 301 22.97 1.08 13.62
C THR A 301 23.84 0.42 14.70
N THR A 302 23.84 0.98 15.91
CA THR A 302 24.59 0.35 17.02
C THR A 302 23.89 -0.94 17.47
N PRO A 303 24.63 -1.95 18.00
CA PRO A 303 24.03 -3.20 18.46
C PRO A 303 22.89 -3.00 19.47
N GLU A 304 23.03 -2.04 20.39
CA GLU A 304 21.98 -1.73 21.38
C GLU A 304 20.73 -1.14 20.72
N LEU A 305 20.90 -0.30 19.70
CA LEU A 305 19.77 0.27 18.96
C LEU A 305 19.09 -0.79 18.08
N ALA A 306 19.87 -1.66 17.43
CA ALA A 306 19.33 -2.77 16.64
C ALA A 306 18.50 -3.73 17.50
N GLU A 307 18.97 -4.09 18.71
CA GLU A 307 18.22 -4.90 19.66
C GLU A 307 16.94 -4.19 20.14
N ALA A 308 17.03 -2.90 20.44
CA ALA A 308 15.87 -2.11 20.84
C ALA A 308 14.80 -2.01 19.73
N LEU A 309 15.22 -1.83 18.47
CA LEU A 309 14.31 -1.80 17.31
C LEU A 309 13.69 -3.19 17.04
N ALA A 310 14.49 -4.26 17.11
CA ALA A 310 14.01 -5.63 16.91
C ALA A 310 13.01 -6.09 18.00
N SER A 311 13.16 -5.58 19.23
CA SER A 311 12.26 -5.88 20.35
C SER A 311 11.06 -4.95 20.44
N ALA A 312 10.98 -3.89 19.62
CA ALA A 312 9.90 -2.91 19.67
C ALA A 312 8.60 -3.54 19.15
N ASN A 313 7.51 -3.30 19.91
CA ASN A 313 6.20 -3.79 19.52
C ASN A 313 5.52 -2.81 18.55
N ALA A 314 5.29 -3.25 17.30
CA ALA A 314 4.71 -2.45 16.23
C ALA A 314 3.30 -1.92 16.57
N PHE A 315 2.46 -2.72 17.25
CA PHE A 315 1.13 -2.29 17.70
C PHE A 315 1.22 -1.15 18.72
N THR A 316 2.14 -1.25 19.68
CA THR A 316 2.36 -0.19 20.68
C THR A 316 2.82 1.11 20.01
N LEU A 317 3.71 1.01 19.01
CA LEU A 317 4.15 2.17 18.24
C LEU A 317 3.01 2.78 17.44
N PHE A 318 2.16 1.95 16.81
CA PHE A 318 0.96 2.43 16.13
C PHE A 318 0.07 3.25 17.10
N ILE A 319 -0.24 2.73 18.28
CA ILE A 319 -1.05 3.46 19.28
C ILE A 319 -0.40 4.80 19.66
N HIS A 320 0.92 4.81 19.86
CA HIS A 320 1.63 6.04 20.19
C HIS A 320 1.73 7.02 19.00
N SER A 321 1.58 6.56 17.77
CA SER A 321 1.58 7.40 16.58
C SER A 321 0.25 8.13 16.34
N ILE A 322 -0.88 7.62 16.87
CA ILE A 322 -2.22 8.18 16.65
C ILE A 322 -2.29 9.70 16.92
N PRO A 323 -1.72 10.27 18.00
CA PRO A 323 -1.75 11.72 18.22
C PRO A 323 -1.02 12.54 17.16
N TYR A 324 -0.16 11.91 16.36
CA TYR A 324 0.62 12.52 15.28
C TYR A 324 0.02 12.31 13.89
N LEU A 325 -1.08 11.55 13.79
CA LEU A 325 -1.84 11.40 12.56
C LEU A 325 -2.69 12.66 12.30
N PHE A 326 -2.02 13.77 11.99
CA PHE A 326 -2.65 15.08 11.91
C PHE A 326 -3.78 15.15 10.89
N TYR A 327 -3.62 14.51 9.71
CA TYR A 327 -4.66 14.56 8.68
C TYR A 327 -5.98 13.93 9.14
N PRO A 328 -6.04 12.68 9.60
CA PRO A 328 -7.27 12.08 10.09
C PRO A 328 -7.90 12.88 11.23
N LEU A 329 -7.10 13.28 12.23
CA LEU A 329 -7.58 14.03 13.39
C LEU A 329 -8.15 15.40 12.99
N LEU A 330 -7.44 16.14 12.13
CA LEU A 330 -7.89 17.47 11.66
C LEU A 330 -9.06 17.36 10.70
N ALA A 331 -9.15 16.31 9.86
CA ALA A 331 -10.30 16.05 9.00
C ALA A 331 -11.56 15.82 9.81
N LEU A 332 -11.52 14.97 10.84
CA LEU A 332 -12.63 14.72 11.76
C LEU A 332 -13.02 15.98 12.52
N LEU A 333 -12.05 16.73 13.05
CA LEU A 333 -12.31 17.99 13.74
C LEU A 333 -12.98 18.99 12.78
N MET A 334 -12.44 19.14 11.56
CA MET A 334 -12.95 20.09 10.59
C MET A 334 -14.38 19.79 10.15
N VAL A 335 -14.68 18.52 9.81
CA VAL A 335 -16.06 18.15 9.46
C VAL A 335 -17.01 18.33 10.64
N GLY A 336 -16.58 17.99 11.85
CA GLY A 336 -17.33 18.25 13.08
C GLY A 336 -17.62 19.74 13.26
N LEU A 337 -16.62 20.61 13.16
CA LEU A 337 -16.79 22.07 13.26
C LEU A 337 -17.74 22.62 12.19
N ILE A 338 -17.60 22.18 10.93
CA ILE A 338 -18.49 22.61 9.84
C ILE A 338 -19.96 22.21 10.14
N VAL A 339 -20.19 20.98 10.60
CA VAL A 339 -21.51 20.50 10.98
C VAL A 339 -22.07 21.26 12.19
N PHE A 340 -21.24 21.55 13.19
CA PHE A 340 -21.68 22.29 14.38
C PHE A 340 -21.94 23.77 14.09
N LEU A 341 -21.03 24.43 13.39
CA LEU A 341 -21.11 25.87 13.14
C LEU A 341 -22.03 26.21 11.96
N GLN A 342 -22.37 25.23 11.12
CA GLN A 342 -23.14 25.41 9.87
C GLN A 342 -22.51 26.49 8.97
N ARG A 343 -21.18 26.53 8.93
CA ARG A 343 -20.43 27.48 8.14
C ARG A 343 -19.61 26.74 7.09
N ASP A 344 -20.06 26.83 5.88
CA ASP A 344 -19.36 26.32 4.71
C ASP A 344 -18.54 27.42 4.04
N PHE A 345 -17.54 27.02 3.25
CA PHE A 345 -16.71 27.95 2.47
C PHE A 345 -16.46 27.42 1.06
N GLY A 346 -15.95 28.28 0.20
CA GLY A 346 -15.58 27.92 -1.16
C GLY A 346 -16.69 27.24 -1.97
N PRO A 347 -16.38 26.17 -2.71
CA PRO A 347 -17.34 25.43 -3.52
C PRO A 347 -18.47 24.79 -2.70
N MET A 348 -18.20 24.34 -1.47
CA MET A 348 -19.20 23.73 -0.59
C MET A 348 -20.30 24.73 -0.20
N LEU A 349 -19.94 25.97 0.09
CA LEU A 349 -20.91 27.04 0.37
C LEU A 349 -21.85 27.28 -0.82
N LYS A 350 -21.33 27.18 -2.06
CA LYS A 350 -22.17 27.32 -3.27
C LYS A 350 -23.13 26.14 -3.39
N ALA A 351 -22.67 24.92 -3.12
CA ALA A 351 -23.50 23.72 -3.14
C ALA A 351 -24.63 23.78 -2.10
N GLU A 352 -24.32 24.14 -0.84
CA GLU A 352 -25.31 24.28 0.23
C GLU A 352 -26.31 25.40 -0.05
N ARG A 353 -25.89 26.55 -0.57
CA ARG A 353 -26.80 27.63 -0.98
C ARG A 353 -27.74 27.21 -2.11
N ARG A 354 -27.26 26.47 -3.11
CA ARG A 354 -28.07 25.90 -4.18
C ARG A 354 -29.12 24.94 -3.62
N ALA A 355 -28.72 23.99 -2.77
CA ALA A 355 -29.63 23.02 -2.17
C ALA A 355 -30.68 23.67 -1.26
N SER A 356 -30.28 24.62 -0.40
CA SER A 356 -31.19 25.34 0.51
C SER A 356 -32.24 26.19 -0.21
N ARG A 357 -31.89 26.76 -1.40
CA ARG A 357 -32.83 27.53 -2.25
C ARG A 357 -33.74 26.62 -3.06
N GLY A 358 -33.50 25.31 -3.10
CA GLY A 358 -34.27 24.39 -3.93
C GLY A 358 -33.86 24.37 -5.41
N GLU A 359 -32.69 24.95 -5.75
CA GLU A 359 -32.13 25.02 -7.11
C GLU A 359 -31.44 23.70 -7.53
N GLY A 360 -31.59 22.59 -6.74
CA GLY A 360 -31.05 21.29 -7.00
C GLY A 360 -30.08 20.82 -5.90
N LEU A 361 -30.09 19.51 -5.63
CA LEU A 361 -29.30 18.89 -4.56
C LEU A 361 -27.86 18.60 -4.99
N TYR A 362 -27.57 18.61 -6.28
CA TYR A 362 -26.25 18.43 -6.88
C TYR A 362 -26.08 19.33 -8.09
N ARG A 363 -24.85 19.49 -8.55
CA ARG A 363 -24.53 20.35 -9.68
C ARG A 363 -25.15 19.80 -10.98
N GLU A 364 -25.69 20.67 -11.81
CA GLU A 364 -26.19 20.32 -13.13
C GLU A 364 -25.10 19.63 -13.98
N GLY A 365 -25.46 18.56 -14.67
CA GLY A 365 -24.51 17.73 -15.44
C GLY A 365 -23.62 16.81 -14.61
N ALA A 366 -23.81 16.71 -13.29
CA ALA A 366 -23.07 15.75 -12.48
C ALA A 366 -23.48 14.31 -12.81
N VAL A 367 -22.49 13.46 -13.13
CA VAL A 367 -22.70 12.02 -13.28
C VAL A 367 -22.69 11.41 -11.89
N LEU A 368 -23.85 10.93 -11.44
CA LEU A 368 -23.96 10.21 -10.17
C LEU A 368 -23.46 8.78 -10.38
N MET A 369 -22.57 8.31 -9.50
CA MET A 369 -22.15 6.91 -9.52
C MET A 369 -23.37 6.01 -9.28
N SER A 370 -23.53 5.00 -10.13
CA SER A 370 -24.65 4.05 -10.05
C SER A 370 -24.54 3.24 -8.75
N GLU A 371 -25.70 2.82 -8.25
CA GLU A 371 -25.87 2.05 -6.99
C GLU A 371 -25.28 0.61 -7.03
N ALA A 372 -24.52 0.26 -8.06
CA ALA A 372 -24.04 -1.10 -8.37
C ALA A 372 -23.22 -1.78 -7.25
N GLY A 373 -22.72 -1.04 -6.26
CA GLY A 373 -22.03 -1.59 -5.09
C GLY A 373 -22.91 -1.76 -3.85
N SER A 374 -24.04 -1.04 -3.77
CA SER A 374 -24.90 -1.00 -2.58
C SER A 374 -25.70 -2.27 -2.36
N GLU A 375 -26.12 -2.97 -3.43
CA GLU A 375 -26.90 -4.22 -3.32
C GLU A 375 -26.17 -5.32 -2.55
N LYS A 376 -24.85 -5.36 -2.62
CA LYS A 376 -24.03 -6.37 -1.92
C LYS A 376 -24.02 -6.20 -0.40
N MET A 377 -24.19 -4.97 0.08
CA MET A 377 -24.16 -4.61 1.51
C MET A 377 -25.56 -4.42 2.12
N GLU A 378 -26.64 -4.57 1.33
CA GLU A 378 -27.98 -4.47 1.87
C GLU A 378 -28.34 -5.66 2.77
N PRO A 379 -29.13 -5.41 3.85
CA PRO A 379 -29.68 -6.48 4.68
C PRO A 379 -30.48 -7.48 3.85
N VAL A 380 -30.50 -8.73 4.30
CA VAL A 380 -31.41 -9.74 3.73
C VAL A 380 -32.86 -9.27 3.91
N GLU A 381 -33.71 -9.54 2.91
CA GLU A 381 -35.11 -9.17 2.95
C GLU A 381 -35.79 -9.73 4.21
N GLY A 382 -36.46 -8.86 4.98
CA GLY A 382 -37.05 -9.23 6.27
C GLY A 382 -36.09 -9.23 7.47
N ALA A 383 -34.79 -8.95 7.30
CA ALA A 383 -33.87 -8.88 8.43
C ALA A 383 -34.21 -7.74 9.40
N PRO A 384 -34.20 -7.98 10.71
CA PRO A 384 -34.49 -6.95 11.69
C PRO A 384 -33.35 -5.93 11.76
N LEU A 385 -33.68 -4.64 11.60
CA LEU A 385 -32.69 -3.55 11.66
C LEU A 385 -32.34 -3.22 13.12
N ARG A 386 -31.43 -3.98 13.70
CA ARG A 386 -31.05 -3.91 15.12
C ARG A 386 -29.59 -3.49 15.26
N TRP A 387 -29.34 -2.32 15.83
CA TRP A 387 -28.00 -1.77 16.02
C TRP A 387 -27.04 -2.69 16.78
N TYR A 388 -27.54 -3.48 17.73
CA TYR A 388 -26.72 -4.40 18.52
C TYR A 388 -26.20 -5.59 17.70
N ASN A 389 -26.79 -5.93 16.54
CA ASN A 389 -26.24 -6.91 15.62
C ASN A 389 -24.90 -6.48 15.02
N ALA A 390 -24.59 -5.16 15.02
CA ALA A 390 -23.31 -4.64 14.64
C ALA A 390 -22.40 -4.39 15.85
N VAL A 391 -22.93 -3.78 16.89
CA VAL A 391 -22.13 -3.33 18.03
C VAL A 391 -21.56 -4.51 18.83
N LEU A 392 -22.32 -5.58 19.06
CA LEU A 392 -21.84 -6.73 19.83
C LEU A 392 -20.66 -7.44 19.19
N PRO A 393 -20.68 -7.87 17.90
CA PRO A 393 -19.53 -8.48 17.27
C PRO A 393 -18.29 -7.59 17.27
N VAL A 394 -18.46 -6.29 16.95
CA VAL A 394 -17.35 -5.33 16.94
C VAL A 394 -16.75 -5.15 18.32
N LEU A 395 -17.56 -4.94 19.35
CA LEU A 395 -17.07 -4.85 20.73
C LEU A 395 -16.40 -6.13 21.21
N THR A 396 -16.85 -7.30 20.75
CA THR A 396 -16.20 -8.57 21.06
C THR A 396 -14.78 -8.61 20.49
N VAL A 397 -14.61 -8.23 19.22
CA VAL A 397 -13.27 -8.16 18.59
C VAL A 397 -12.40 -7.13 19.31
N VAL A 398 -12.92 -5.93 19.57
CA VAL A 398 -12.20 -4.88 20.31
C VAL A 398 -11.75 -5.38 21.69
N PHE A 399 -12.64 -6.05 22.42
CA PHE A 399 -12.30 -6.60 23.74
C PHE A 399 -11.23 -7.68 23.67
N VAL A 400 -11.33 -8.60 22.70
CA VAL A 400 -10.32 -9.65 22.51
C VAL A 400 -8.97 -9.06 22.13
N VAL A 401 -8.94 -8.06 21.25
CA VAL A 401 -7.68 -7.39 20.86
C VAL A 401 -7.04 -6.64 22.03
N LEU A 402 -7.82 -5.97 22.86
CA LEU A 402 -7.27 -5.18 23.98
C LEU A 402 -6.85 -6.00 25.19
N PHE A 403 -7.51 -7.13 25.44
CA PHE A 403 -7.32 -7.92 26.67
C PHE A 403 -6.89 -9.36 26.42
N GLY A 404 -6.88 -9.82 25.19
CA GLY A 404 -6.48 -11.16 24.78
C GLY A 404 -5.06 -11.24 24.17
N LEU A 405 -4.46 -10.10 23.91
CA LEU A 405 -3.06 -9.92 23.58
C LEU A 405 -2.32 -9.42 24.83
#